data_75a2d38da747a78a7c24101e8f6e5afa
#
_entry.id   75a2d38da747a78a7c24101e8f6e5afa
#
_cell.length_a   1.000
_cell.length_b   1.000
_cell.length_c   1.000
_cell.angle_alpha   90.00
_cell.angle_beta   90.00
_cell.angle_gamma   90.00
#
_symmetry.space_group_name_H-M   'P 1'
#
loop_
_entity.id
_entity.type
_entity.pdbx_description
1 polymer ?
#
loop_
_entity_poly.entity_id
_entity_poly.type
_entity_poly.pdbx_seq_one_letter_code
_entity_poly.pdbx_strand_id
1 'polypeptide(L)'
;MSRISTYPIDATVDVNDLLIGTDSVDSSITKNYTIESIINLRGGYINAADVTGTSVTTISVSDTIYPMAATFTAGLTNFWSVGVGAAANTLIYNGTSTSVFLITASVVASGGTGDVIDFFLHKNGTPILSSQQQTEVYPTGQATVMTMVSLSTDEYVGLSVRNATDTDDVTTDQVSITVHAV
;
A
#
# COMPACT_ATOMS: atom_id res chain seq x y z
N MET A 1 -13.72 38.34 29.47
CA MET A 1 -13.27 37.17 28.70
C MET A 1 -14.46 36.22 28.57
N SER A 2 -14.97 35.99 27.35
CA SER A 2 -15.98 34.99 27.12
C SER A 2 -15.37 33.59 27.34
N ARG A 3 -16.05 32.77 28.14
CA ARG A 3 -15.61 31.38 28.34
C ARG A 3 -15.97 30.54 27.12
N ILE A 4 -15.04 29.79 26.60
CA ILE A 4 -15.26 28.81 25.49
C ILE A 4 -16.43 27.85 25.81
N SER A 5 -16.71 27.61 27.11
CA SER A 5 -17.81 26.76 27.58
C SER A 5 -19.24 27.28 27.31
N THR A 6 -19.39 28.48 26.74
CA THR A 6 -20.72 29.05 26.38
C THR A 6 -21.14 28.77 24.95
N TYR A 7 -20.28 28.14 24.15
CA TYR A 7 -20.64 27.75 22.78
C TYR A 7 -21.37 26.39 22.78
N PRO A 8 -22.42 26.23 21.98
CA PRO A 8 -23.07 24.93 21.83
C PRO A 8 -22.06 23.91 21.29
N ILE A 9 -22.13 22.69 21.83
CA ILE A 9 -21.35 21.57 21.31
C ILE A 9 -21.99 21.18 19.97
N ASP A 10 -21.23 21.23 18.90
CA ASP A 10 -21.64 20.64 17.63
C ASP A 10 -21.64 19.11 17.78
N ALA A 11 -22.81 18.49 17.57
CA ALA A 11 -22.98 17.05 17.68
C ALA A 11 -22.54 16.30 16.41
N THR A 12 -22.34 17.02 15.31
CA THR A 12 -21.92 16.47 14.00
C THR A 12 -20.66 17.20 13.54
N VAL A 13 -19.51 16.54 13.64
CA VAL A 13 -18.26 17.10 13.14
C VAL A 13 -18.16 16.81 11.63
N ASP A 14 -18.05 17.87 10.83
CA ASP A 14 -17.82 17.79 9.38
C ASP A 14 -16.33 17.99 9.04
N VAL A 15 -15.89 17.43 7.92
CA VAL A 15 -14.47 17.56 7.46
C VAL A 15 -14.07 19.01 7.18
N ASN A 16 -15.03 19.88 6.90
CA ASN A 16 -14.84 21.32 6.66
C ASN A 16 -14.89 22.17 7.93
N ASP A 17 -15.23 21.58 9.09
CA ASP A 17 -15.22 22.29 10.35
C ASP A 17 -13.82 22.82 10.66
N LEU A 18 -13.78 24.03 11.27
CA LEU A 18 -12.51 24.70 11.56
C LEU A 18 -12.12 24.51 13.03
N LEU A 19 -10.91 24.08 13.24
CA LEU A 19 -10.26 24.10 14.54
C LEU A 19 -9.32 25.32 14.64
N ILE A 20 -9.32 25.98 15.77
CA ILE A 20 -8.41 27.08 16.05
C ILE A 20 -7.16 26.50 16.74
N GLY A 21 -6.01 26.72 16.14
CA GLY A 21 -4.73 26.28 16.68
C GLY A 21 -3.64 27.34 16.54
N THR A 22 -2.48 27.10 17.12
CA THR A 22 -1.30 27.96 17.01
C THR A 22 -0.30 27.32 16.04
N ASP A 23 0.11 28.08 15.03
CA ASP A 23 1.17 27.66 14.11
C ASP A 23 2.53 27.94 14.75
N SER A 24 3.25 26.88 15.12
CA SER A 24 4.57 26.99 15.76
C SER A 24 5.68 27.38 14.78
N VAL A 25 5.46 27.20 13.47
CA VAL A 25 6.44 27.50 12.43
C VAL A 25 6.35 28.98 12.02
N ASP A 26 5.15 29.57 12.06
CA ASP A 26 4.91 30.94 11.66
C ASP A 26 4.63 31.85 12.88
N SER A 27 5.67 32.06 13.67
CA SER A 27 5.67 33.01 14.82
C SER A 27 4.53 32.83 15.82
N SER A 28 4.04 31.60 15.96
CA SER A 28 2.92 31.27 16.86
C SER A 28 1.62 32.04 16.59
N ILE A 29 1.35 32.36 15.33
CA ILE A 29 0.11 33.03 14.93
C ILE A 29 -1.05 32.03 15.10
N THR A 30 -2.20 32.52 15.59
CA THR A 30 -3.43 31.73 15.64
C THR A 30 -3.98 31.54 14.24
N LYS A 31 -4.16 30.27 13.82
CA LYS A 31 -4.73 29.90 12.51
C LYS A 31 -5.91 28.98 12.69
N ASN A 32 -6.79 28.97 11.68
CA ASN A 32 -7.84 27.99 11.55
C ASN A 32 -7.33 26.79 10.73
N TYR A 33 -7.60 25.60 11.23
CA TYR A 33 -7.31 24.33 10.53
C TYR A 33 -8.63 23.61 10.27
N THR A 34 -8.80 23.07 9.07
CA THR A 34 -9.92 22.18 8.81
C THR A 34 -9.68 20.81 9.46
N ILE A 35 -10.74 20.16 9.86
CA ILE A 35 -10.68 18.76 10.33
C ILE A 35 -10.01 17.88 9.26
N GLU A 36 -10.33 18.11 7.98
CA GLU A 36 -9.69 17.44 6.87
C GLU A 36 -8.16 17.59 6.88
N SER A 37 -7.63 18.80 7.10
CA SER A 37 -6.18 19.01 7.11
C SER A 37 -5.47 18.24 8.24
N ILE A 38 -6.15 18.00 9.36
CA ILE A 38 -5.62 17.24 10.50
C ILE A 38 -5.66 15.75 10.23
N ILE A 39 -6.74 15.25 9.62
CA ILE A 39 -6.87 13.84 9.21
C ILE A 39 -5.80 13.52 8.16
N ASN A 40 -5.52 14.45 7.24
CA ASN A 40 -4.54 14.32 6.18
C ASN A 40 -3.08 14.20 6.65
N LEU A 41 -2.78 14.62 7.89
CA LEU A 41 -1.46 14.38 8.50
C LEU A 41 -1.15 12.89 8.75
N ARG A 42 -2.14 12.01 8.67
CA ARG A 42 -1.96 10.57 8.95
C ARG A 42 -1.62 9.71 7.74
N GLY A 43 -1.30 10.32 6.58
CA GLY A 43 -0.80 9.60 5.40
C GLY A 43 -1.79 8.67 4.69
N GLY A 44 -2.98 8.46 5.23
CA GLY A 44 -4.04 7.70 4.58
C GLY A 44 -3.90 6.17 4.64
N TYR A 45 -4.74 5.50 3.85
CA TYR A 45 -4.79 4.04 3.76
C TYR A 45 -5.34 3.59 2.41
N ILE A 46 -5.06 2.35 2.04
CA ILE A 46 -5.72 1.64 0.93
C ILE A 46 -5.83 0.15 1.25
N ASN A 47 -6.93 -0.44 0.80
CA ASN A 47 -7.07 -1.87 0.64
C ASN A 47 -7.34 -2.14 -0.85
N ALA A 48 -6.59 -3.03 -1.47
CA ALA A 48 -6.78 -3.41 -2.86
C ALA A 48 -6.59 -4.92 -3.01
N ALA A 49 -7.28 -5.51 -3.98
CA ALA A 49 -7.20 -6.93 -4.23
C ALA A 49 -7.27 -7.25 -5.73
N ASP A 50 -6.63 -8.33 -6.14
CA ASP A 50 -6.89 -9.07 -7.37
C ASP A 50 -7.38 -10.46 -6.99
N VAL A 51 -8.54 -10.82 -7.48
CA VAL A 51 -9.19 -12.12 -7.25
C VAL A 51 -9.58 -12.79 -8.59
N THR A 52 -8.98 -12.34 -9.68
CA THR A 52 -9.31 -12.81 -11.02
C THR A 52 -8.75 -14.21 -11.32
N GLY A 53 -7.63 -14.58 -10.66
CA GLY A 53 -6.95 -15.87 -10.87
C GLY A 53 -6.32 -16.02 -12.26
N THR A 54 -6.07 -14.91 -12.96
CA THR A 54 -5.61 -14.93 -14.37
C THR A 54 -4.36 -14.09 -14.63
N SER A 55 -3.83 -13.42 -13.61
CA SER A 55 -2.66 -12.56 -13.76
C SER A 55 -1.39 -13.41 -13.76
N VAL A 56 -0.71 -13.51 -14.91
CA VAL A 56 0.50 -14.34 -15.10
C VAL A 56 1.74 -13.47 -15.12
N THR A 57 2.70 -13.79 -14.27
CA THR A 57 4.06 -13.24 -14.29
C THR A 57 4.98 -14.18 -15.04
N THR A 58 5.49 -13.75 -16.19
CA THR A 58 6.43 -14.55 -16.97
C THR A 58 7.83 -14.52 -16.34
N ILE A 59 8.34 -15.70 -16.02
CA ILE A 59 9.66 -15.92 -15.44
C ILE A 59 10.65 -16.30 -16.56
N SER A 60 11.35 -15.33 -17.13
CA SER A 60 12.28 -15.56 -18.21
C SER A 60 13.61 -16.17 -17.76
N VAL A 61 13.99 -15.95 -16.51
CA VAL A 61 15.23 -16.47 -15.89
C VAL A 61 14.93 -16.87 -14.47
N SER A 62 15.24 -18.11 -14.10
CA SER A 62 15.09 -18.59 -12.72
C SER A 62 15.94 -17.74 -11.75
N ASP A 63 15.54 -17.72 -10.50
CA ASP A 63 16.22 -16.97 -9.42
C ASP A 63 16.35 -15.46 -9.68
N THR A 64 15.52 -14.90 -10.59
CA THR A 64 15.44 -13.47 -10.88
C THR A 64 14.12 -12.89 -10.35
N ILE A 65 14.19 -11.70 -9.74
CA ILE A 65 13.01 -11.03 -9.20
C ILE A 65 12.30 -10.23 -10.30
N TYR A 66 11.02 -10.48 -10.48
CA TYR A 66 10.13 -9.79 -11.43
C TYR A 66 9.02 -9.04 -10.70
N PRO A 67 8.56 -7.88 -11.20
CA PRO A 67 7.30 -7.30 -10.74
C PRO A 67 6.16 -8.30 -10.94
N MET A 68 5.39 -8.58 -9.89
CA MET A 68 4.29 -9.54 -9.94
C MET A 68 3.12 -8.96 -10.75
N ALA A 69 2.59 -9.73 -11.68
CA ALA A 69 1.37 -9.37 -12.38
C ALA A 69 0.18 -9.49 -11.42
N ALA A 70 -0.65 -8.45 -11.39
CA ALA A 70 -1.91 -8.41 -10.64
C ALA A 70 -2.83 -7.34 -11.25
N THR A 71 -4.13 -7.53 -11.17
CA THR A 71 -5.12 -6.52 -11.61
C THR A 71 -5.84 -5.99 -10.38
N PHE A 72 -5.24 -5.04 -9.68
CA PHE A 72 -5.80 -4.52 -8.45
C PHE A 72 -7.11 -3.76 -8.66
N THR A 73 -8.09 -4.09 -7.84
CA THR A 73 -9.29 -3.29 -7.62
C THR A 73 -9.21 -2.69 -6.23
N ALA A 74 -9.29 -1.35 -6.14
CA ALA A 74 -9.30 -0.67 -4.86
C ALA A 74 -10.64 -0.87 -4.14
N GLY A 75 -10.56 -1.17 -2.85
CA GLY A 75 -11.67 -1.08 -1.91
C GLY A 75 -11.72 0.31 -1.28
N LEU A 76 -11.66 0.36 0.05
CA LEU A 76 -11.56 1.63 0.79
C LEU A 76 -10.18 2.26 0.55
N THR A 77 -10.16 3.55 0.24
CA THR A 77 -8.92 4.30 -0.01
C THR A 77 -9.01 5.75 0.50
N ASN A 78 -7.88 6.27 0.98
CA ASN A 78 -7.69 7.67 1.33
C ASN A 78 -6.23 8.04 1.03
N PHE A 79 -5.99 9.02 0.17
CA PHE A 79 -4.67 9.42 -0.36
C PHE A 79 -3.91 8.35 -1.13
N TRP A 80 -4.60 7.37 -1.69
CA TRP A 80 -4.01 6.32 -2.49
C TRP A 80 -4.82 6.07 -3.76
N SER A 81 -4.17 5.57 -4.77
CA SER A 81 -4.79 5.09 -6.01
C SER A 81 -4.12 3.81 -6.49
N VAL A 82 -4.85 3.04 -7.29
CA VAL A 82 -4.27 1.92 -8.04
C VAL A 82 -3.54 2.49 -9.27
N GLY A 83 -2.31 2.05 -9.48
CA GLY A 83 -1.51 2.45 -10.62
C GLY A 83 -2.06 1.93 -11.94
N VAL A 84 -1.82 2.69 -13.01
CA VAL A 84 -2.21 2.36 -14.38
C VAL A 84 -1.03 2.53 -15.35
N GLY A 85 -1.08 1.89 -16.49
CA GLY A 85 -0.02 1.99 -17.49
C GLY A 85 1.31 1.41 -16.98
N ALA A 86 2.38 2.19 -16.98
CA ALA A 86 3.71 1.75 -16.56
C ALA A 86 3.80 1.44 -15.06
N ALA A 87 2.91 2.02 -14.24
CA ALA A 87 2.77 1.72 -12.83
C ALA A 87 1.63 0.73 -12.54
N ALA A 88 1.12 0.00 -13.54
CA ALA A 88 0.13 -1.05 -13.34
C ALA A 88 0.61 -2.05 -12.28
N ASN A 89 -0.32 -2.66 -11.57
CA ASN A 89 -0.03 -3.63 -10.50
C ASN A 89 0.63 -3.02 -9.25
N THR A 90 0.49 -1.69 -9.06
CA THR A 90 1.05 -0.98 -7.91
C THR A 90 -0.02 -0.12 -7.21
N LEU A 91 0.29 0.30 -5.99
CA LEU A 91 -0.49 1.26 -5.23
C LEU A 91 0.33 2.54 -5.09
N ILE A 92 -0.23 3.67 -5.55
CA ILE A 92 0.44 4.97 -5.58
C ILE A 92 -0.03 5.81 -4.40
N TYR A 93 0.90 6.39 -3.67
CA TYR A 93 0.62 7.33 -2.59
C TYR A 93 0.43 8.74 -3.12
N ASN A 94 -0.75 9.33 -2.92
CA ASN A 94 -1.13 10.67 -3.40
C ASN A 94 -1.15 11.73 -2.28
N GLY A 95 -0.67 11.40 -1.08
CA GLY A 95 -0.59 12.36 0.02
C GLY A 95 0.44 13.46 -0.23
N THR A 96 0.32 14.57 0.48
CA THR A 96 1.16 15.76 0.28
C THR A 96 2.42 15.79 1.15
N SER A 97 2.58 14.83 2.05
CA SER A 97 3.73 14.75 2.97
C SER A 97 4.32 13.35 2.97
N THR A 98 5.62 13.26 3.24
CA THR A 98 6.28 11.97 3.45
C THR A 98 5.72 11.33 4.72
N SER A 99 5.31 10.07 4.63
CA SER A 99 4.74 9.31 5.74
C SER A 99 5.30 7.89 5.78
N VAL A 100 5.24 7.26 6.95
CA VAL A 100 5.62 5.86 7.14
C VAL A 100 4.37 5.00 7.10
N PHE A 101 4.43 3.90 6.37
CA PHE A 101 3.33 2.97 6.18
C PHE A 101 3.71 1.56 6.57
N LEU A 102 2.80 0.88 7.24
CA LEU A 102 2.80 -0.56 7.35
C LEU A 102 2.07 -1.14 6.14
N ILE A 103 2.74 -2.01 5.40
CA ILE A 103 2.19 -2.70 4.24
C ILE A 103 2.13 -4.19 4.55
N THR A 104 0.97 -4.79 4.32
CA THR A 104 0.76 -6.23 4.44
C THR A 104 0.09 -6.74 3.18
N ALA A 105 0.63 -7.80 2.57
CA ALA A 105 0.01 -8.45 1.44
C ALA A 105 -0.05 -9.97 1.65
N SER A 106 -1.22 -10.54 1.37
CA SER A 106 -1.44 -11.99 1.32
C SER A 106 -1.59 -12.40 -0.14
N VAL A 107 -0.85 -13.41 -0.54
CA VAL A 107 -0.80 -13.91 -1.93
C VAL A 107 -1.12 -15.40 -1.93
N VAL A 108 -1.94 -15.82 -2.88
CA VAL A 108 -2.09 -17.21 -3.32
C VAL A 108 -1.66 -17.26 -4.78
N ALA A 109 -0.74 -18.15 -5.10
CA ALA A 109 -0.24 -18.29 -6.46
C ALA A 109 -0.07 -19.76 -6.84
N SER A 110 -0.15 -20.03 -8.13
CA SER A 110 0.14 -21.32 -8.74
C SER A 110 1.32 -21.20 -9.71
N GLY A 111 2.01 -22.32 -9.97
CA GLY A 111 3.18 -22.43 -10.83
C GLY A 111 3.48 -23.89 -11.12
N GLY A 112 4.73 -24.22 -11.44
CA GLY A 112 5.19 -25.60 -11.56
C GLY A 112 5.06 -26.37 -10.24
N THR A 113 4.70 -27.64 -10.29
CA THR A 113 4.57 -28.47 -9.09
C THR A 113 5.93 -28.70 -8.43
N GLY A 114 6.07 -28.29 -7.17
CA GLY A 114 7.33 -28.36 -6.42
C GLY A 114 8.22 -27.13 -6.57
N ASP A 115 7.73 -26.08 -7.27
CA ASP A 115 8.45 -24.82 -7.36
C ASP A 115 8.53 -24.13 -6.00
N VAL A 116 9.67 -23.54 -5.77
CA VAL A 116 9.90 -22.65 -4.62
C VAL A 116 9.77 -21.22 -5.09
N ILE A 117 8.73 -20.55 -4.62
CA ILE A 117 8.41 -19.18 -5.00
C ILE A 117 8.68 -18.23 -3.83
N ASP A 118 9.40 -17.16 -4.10
CA ASP A 118 9.63 -16.06 -3.17
C ASP A 118 8.79 -14.86 -3.55
N PHE A 119 8.14 -14.27 -2.56
CA PHE A 119 7.38 -13.02 -2.69
C PHE A 119 8.08 -11.89 -1.93
N PHE A 120 8.06 -10.69 -2.51
CA PHE A 120 8.65 -9.49 -1.93
C PHE A 120 7.68 -8.32 -2.08
N LEU A 121 7.72 -7.37 -1.15
CA LEU A 121 7.24 -6.02 -1.42
C LEU A 121 8.31 -5.25 -2.19
N HIS A 122 7.89 -4.30 -3.03
CA HIS A 122 8.82 -3.35 -3.66
C HIS A 122 8.38 -1.91 -3.46
N LYS A 123 9.34 -0.99 -3.46
CA LYS A 123 9.13 0.46 -3.52
C LYS A 123 9.72 0.97 -4.84
N ASN A 124 8.91 1.69 -5.63
CA ASN A 124 9.33 2.25 -6.93
C ASN A 124 10.04 1.22 -7.83
N GLY A 125 9.52 0.00 -7.86
CA GLY A 125 10.08 -1.12 -8.63
C GLY A 125 11.31 -1.78 -8.02
N THR A 126 11.85 -1.27 -6.91
CA THR A 126 13.01 -1.87 -6.22
C THR A 126 12.52 -2.82 -5.12
N PRO A 127 12.86 -4.12 -5.18
CA PRO A 127 12.46 -5.10 -4.18
C PRO A 127 13.02 -4.77 -2.79
N ILE A 128 12.19 -4.93 -1.76
CA ILE A 128 12.58 -4.80 -0.35
C ILE A 128 12.90 -6.21 0.15
N LEU A 129 14.18 -6.60 0.09
CA LEU A 129 14.63 -7.97 0.38
C LEU A 129 14.27 -8.43 1.81
N SER A 130 14.16 -7.52 2.77
CA SER A 130 13.77 -7.85 4.15
C SER A 130 12.30 -8.27 4.27
N SER A 131 11.46 -8.08 3.25
CA SER A 131 10.06 -8.54 3.22
C SER A 131 9.88 -9.93 2.62
N GLN A 132 10.97 -10.59 2.20
CA GLN A 132 10.90 -11.90 1.54
C GLN A 132 10.13 -12.92 2.36
N GLN A 133 9.21 -13.60 1.68
CA GLN A 133 8.53 -14.81 2.16
C GLN A 133 8.55 -15.87 1.07
N GLN A 134 8.90 -17.08 1.45
CA GLN A 134 9.03 -18.21 0.56
C GLN A 134 7.90 -19.21 0.77
N THR A 135 7.41 -19.81 -0.30
CA THR A 135 6.47 -20.91 -0.27
C THR A 135 6.79 -21.94 -1.34
N GLU A 136 6.43 -23.19 -1.10
CA GLU A 136 6.45 -24.25 -2.11
C GLU A 136 5.05 -24.39 -2.72
N VAL A 137 4.98 -24.55 -4.04
CA VAL A 137 3.72 -24.66 -4.81
C VAL A 137 3.34 -26.12 -4.97
N TYR A 138 2.13 -26.51 -4.46
CA TYR A 138 1.63 -27.88 -4.59
C TYR A 138 0.10 -28.02 -4.46
N PRO A 139 -0.73 -27.83 -5.48
CA PRO A 139 -0.54 -27.10 -6.75
C PRO A 139 -0.52 -25.57 -6.57
N THR A 140 -0.87 -25.07 -5.38
CA THR A 140 -0.86 -23.65 -5.04
C THR A 140 0.02 -23.41 -3.83
N GLY A 141 0.69 -22.26 -3.79
CA GLY A 141 1.44 -21.77 -2.65
C GLY A 141 0.78 -20.52 -2.07
N GLN A 142 0.98 -20.30 -0.77
CA GLN A 142 0.45 -19.13 -0.07
C GLN A 142 1.55 -18.45 0.74
N ALA A 143 1.61 -17.12 0.69
CA ALA A 143 2.53 -16.32 1.50
C ALA A 143 1.85 -15.05 2.01
N THR A 144 2.38 -14.53 3.13
CA THR A 144 2.04 -13.20 3.63
C THR A 144 3.33 -12.42 3.82
N VAL A 145 3.47 -11.34 3.08
CA VAL A 145 4.63 -10.43 3.13
C VAL A 145 4.24 -9.16 3.88
N MET A 146 5.16 -8.62 4.67
CA MET A 146 4.93 -7.42 5.47
C MET A 146 6.20 -6.61 5.63
N THR A 147 6.08 -5.28 5.55
CA THR A 147 7.18 -4.36 5.86
C THR A 147 6.67 -2.98 6.21
N MET A 148 7.54 -2.17 6.81
CA MET A 148 7.32 -0.73 6.94
C MET A 148 8.16 0.02 5.92
N VAL A 149 7.58 1.04 5.27
CA VAL A 149 8.25 1.85 4.26
C VAL A 149 7.86 3.31 4.39
N SER A 150 8.84 4.19 4.19
CA SER A 150 8.59 5.63 4.08
C SER A 150 8.31 5.97 2.61
N LEU A 151 7.21 6.68 2.36
CA LEU A 151 6.80 7.11 1.02
C LEU A 151 6.55 8.62 0.99
N SER A 152 7.01 9.24 -0.09
CA SER A 152 6.68 10.60 -0.50
C SER A 152 5.57 10.58 -1.56
N THR A 153 4.98 11.74 -1.86
CA THR A 153 3.99 11.90 -2.93
C THR A 153 4.45 11.23 -4.23
N ASP A 154 3.54 10.56 -4.92
CA ASP A 154 3.73 9.82 -6.17
C ASP A 154 4.66 8.60 -6.10
N GLU A 155 5.23 8.29 -4.94
CA GLU A 155 5.92 7.02 -4.77
C GLU A 155 4.91 5.87 -4.67
N TYR A 156 5.32 4.69 -5.10
CA TYR A 156 4.43 3.54 -5.18
C TYR A 156 5.04 2.28 -4.56
N VAL A 157 4.16 1.38 -4.20
CA VAL A 157 4.48 0.05 -3.69
C VAL A 157 3.72 -1.01 -4.49
N GLY A 158 4.26 -2.20 -4.53
CA GLY A 158 3.63 -3.35 -5.16
C GLY A 158 4.33 -4.63 -4.73
N LEU A 159 4.04 -5.70 -5.43
CA LEU A 159 4.61 -7.02 -5.18
C LEU A 159 5.59 -7.40 -6.29
N SER A 160 6.60 -8.15 -5.90
CA SER A 160 7.52 -8.83 -6.80
C SER A 160 7.58 -10.31 -6.45
N VAL A 161 7.90 -11.12 -7.43
CA VAL A 161 7.96 -12.57 -7.31
C VAL A 161 9.23 -13.10 -7.95
N ARG A 162 9.75 -14.20 -7.43
CA ARG A 162 10.88 -14.95 -7.97
C ARG A 162 10.55 -16.44 -7.90
N ASN A 163 10.68 -17.15 -9.03
CA ASN A 163 10.76 -18.60 -9.02
C ASN A 163 12.23 -18.99 -8.79
N ALA A 164 12.52 -19.60 -7.64
CA ALA A 164 13.87 -20.00 -7.26
C ALA A 164 14.25 -21.38 -7.82
N THR A 165 13.31 -22.11 -8.39
CA THR A 165 13.51 -23.48 -8.90
C THR A 165 13.85 -23.49 -10.39
N ASP A 166 12.98 -22.89 -11.22
CA ASP A 166 13.09 -22.92 -12.67
C ASP A 166 12.49 -21.69 -13.36
N THR A 167 12.01 -21.82 -14.58
CA THR A 167 11.42 -20.74 -15.39
C THR A 167 9.93 -20.89 -15.60
N ASP A 168 9.26 -21.74 -14.83
CA ASP A 168 7.81 -21.84 -14.89
C ASP A 168 7.17 -20.53 -14.44
N ASP A 169 6.18 -20.09 -15.21
CA ASP A 169 5.46 -18.84 -14.93
C ASP A 169 4.66 -18.93 -13.63
N VAL A 170 4.54 -17.80 -12.95
CA VAL A 170 3.77 -17.69 -11.71
C VAL A 170 2.43 -17.03 -12.00
N THR A 171 1.34 -17.76 -11.77
CA THR A 171 -0.02 -17.22 -11.85
C THR A 171 -0.47 -16.73 -10.49
N THR A 172 -0.91 -15.48 -10.42
CA THR A 172 -1.56 -14.92 -9.23
C THR A 172 -3.01 -15.39 -9.19
N ASP A 173 -3.33 -16.31 -8.28
CA ASP A 173 -4.70 -16.79 -8.08
C ASP A 173 -5.51 -15.80 -7.25
N GLN A 174 -4.89 -15.25 -6.22
CA GLN A 174 -5.47 -14.20 -5.39
C GLN A 174 -4.38 -13.38 -4.71
N VAL A 175 -4.55 -12.08 -4.65
CA VAL A 175 -3.73 -11.20 -3.82
C VAL A 175 -4.60 -10.14 -3.15
N SER A 176 -4.30 -9.87 -1.89
CA SER A 176 -4.88 -8.75 -1.13
C SER A 176 -3.75 -7.96 -0.50
N ILE A 177 -3.74 -6.65 -0.71
CA ILE A 177 -2.75 -5.74 -0.15
C ILE A 177 -3.44 -4.65 0.66
N THR A 178 -2.93 -4.40 1.85
CA THR A 178 -3.43 -3.39 2.78
C THR A 178 -2.28 -2.49 3.21
N VAL A 179 -2.51 -1.20 3.16
CA VAL A 179 -1.55 -0.17 3.54
C VAL A 179 -2.18 0.73 4.59
N HIS A 180 -1.48 0.96 5.69
CA HIS A 180 -1.89 1.86 6.76
C HIS A 180 -0.74 2.79 7.14
N ALA A 181 -1.03 4.07 7.35
CA ALA A 181 -0.08 4.99 7.97
C ALA A 181 0.16 4.62 9.43
N VAL A 182 1.41 4.79 9.92
CA VAL A 182 1.85 4.45 11.29
C VAL A 182 2.18 5.71 12.06
#